data_59d187b2c4aa434e19f61d6ae522dbc0
#
_entry.id   59d187b2c4aa434e19f61d6ae522dbc0
#
_cell.length_a   1.000
_cell.length_b   1.000
_cell.length_c   1.000
_cell.angle_alpha   90.00
_cell.angle_beta   90.00
_cell.angle_gamma   90.00
#
_symmetry.space_group_name_H-M   'P 1'
#
loop_
_entity.id
_entity.type
_entity.pdbx_description
1 polymer ?
#
loop_
_entity_poly.entity_id
_entity_poly.type
_entity_poly.pdbx_seq_one_letter_code
_entity_poly.pdbx_strand_id
1 'polypeptide(L)'
;SKQYPEFQSVYENREDYPEELLSSLCNTPEMIDFVKGYLTAEKKASGKLTRKELSEGIPLLLQWDKRWGYAPYGNSNIGISGCAPTCLSMAIVGLTANKKATPYQVAKFAEEKGYYMEGTGTAWSIMTEGAASFGITGEEIPLSKEKIVSCLNAGKPIICSMKPGNFTTEGHFIVLTGTSDGKIKVNDPNSRARSKLWDYETIEGQIKNLWAFDKN
;
A
#
# COMPACT_ATOMS: atom_id res chain seq x y z
N SER A 1 -10.01 -21.63 -18.81
CA SER A 1 -9.75 -20.50 -19.71
C SER A 1 -11.01 -19.94 -20.36
N LYS A 2 -12.00 -20.75 -20.76
CA LYS A 2 -13.29 -20.24 -21.32
C LYS A 2 -14.13 -19.45 -20.30
N GLN A 3 -13.89 -19.61 -19.02
CA GLN A 3 -14.68 -19.00 -17.95
C GLN A 3 -14.22 -17.56 -17.60
N TYR A 4 -12.97 -17.19 -17.96
CA TYR A 4 -12.39 -15.89 -17.66
C TYR A 4 -11.52 -15.40 -18.83
N PRO A 5 -12.16 -14.89 -19.91
CA PRO A 5 -11.46 -14.52 -21.15
C PRO A 5 -10.43 -13.39 -20.93
N GLU A 6 -10.64 -12.54 -19.93
CA GLU A 6 -9.72 -11.44 -19.59
C GLU A 6 -8.33 -11.91 -19.16
N PHE A 7 -8.20 -13.15 -18.65
CA PHE A 7 -6.91 -13.73 -18.27
C PHE A 7 -6.21 -14.50 -19.39
N GLN A 8 -6.90 -14.74 -20.51
CA GLN A 8 -6.40 -15.61 -21.59
C GLN A 8 -5.06 -15.13 -22.12
N SER A 9 -4.91 -13.85 -22.44
CA SER A 9 -3.69 -13.28 -23.01
C SER A 9 -2.48 -13.37 -22.05
N VAL A 10 -2.72 -13.22 -20.74
CA VAL A 10 -1.67 -13.36 -19.73
C VAL A 10 -1.25 -14.82 -19.60
N TYR A 11 -2.21 -15.75 -19.62
CA TYR A 11 -1.94 -17.18 -19.55
C TYR A 11 -1.14 -17.68 -20.75
N GLU A 12 -1.48 -17.23 -21.96
CA GLU A 12 -0.80 -17.60 -23.20
C GLU A 12 0.65 -17.12 -23.26
N ASN A 13 0.95 -15.98 -22.66
CA ASN A 13 2.29 -15.37 -22.62
C ASN A 13 2.94 -15.45 -21.23
N ARG A 14 2.50 -16.36 -20.36
CA ARG A 14 2.92 -16.41 -18.95
C ARG A 14 4.43 -16.49 -18.74
N GLU A 15 5.15 -17.08 -19.67
CA GLU A 15 6.62 -17.24 -19.61
C GLU A 15 7.37 -15.92 -19.77
N ASP A 16 6.71 -14.89 -20.33
CA ASP A 16 7.29 -13.56 -20.50
C ASP A 16 7.11 -12.66 -19.26
N TYR A 17 6.26 -13.07 -18.30
CA TYR A 17 5.99 -12.31 -17.09
C TYR A 17 6.86 -12.75 -15.92
N PRO A 18 7.29 -11.84 -15.04
CA PRO A 18 7.90 -12.21 -13.77
C PRO A 18 6.97 -13.12 -12.94
N GLU A 19 7.52 -14.17 -12.34
CA GLU A 19 6.76 -15.11 -11.51
C GLU A 19 6.02 -14.42 -10.36
N GLU A 20 6.68 -13.44 -9.71
CA GLU A 20 6.09 -12.64 -8.64
C GLU A 20 4.85 -11.86 -9.09
N LEU A 21 4.84 -11.37 -10.34
CA LEU A 21 3.70 -10.65 -10.91
C LEU A 21 2.52 -11.59 -11.14
N LEU A 22 2.77 -12.79 -11.66
CA LEU A 22 1.74 -13.81 -11.85
C LEU A 22 1.18 -14.30 -10.51
N SER A 23 2.05 -14.51 -9.52
CA SER A 23 1.64 -14.85 -8.15
C SER A 23 0.76 -13.75 -7.54
N SER A 24 1.14 -12.49 -7.71
CA SER A 24 0.36 -11.33 -7.27
C SER A 24 -1.01 -11.28 -7.94
N LEU A 25 -1.08 -11.56 -9.25
CA LEU A 25 -2.34 -11.64 -9.99
C LEU A 25 -3.26 -12.75 -9.47
N CYS A 26 -2.71 -13.91 -9.13
CA CYS A 26 -3.49 -15.00 -8.55
C CYS A 26 -4.11 -14.61 -7.20
N ASN A 27 -3.39 -13.86 -6.39
CA ASN A 27 -3.86 -13.39 -5.08
C ASN A 27 -4.76 -12.15 -5.18
N THR A 28 -4.62 -11.36 -6.25
CA THR A 28 -5.36 -10.10 -6.47
C THR A 28 -5.80 -10.00 -7.93
N PRO A 29 -6.86 -10.74 -8.34
CA PRO A 29 -7.31 -10.78 -9.74
C PRO A 29 -7.69 -9.42 -10.32
N GLU A 30 -8.07 -8.46 -9.49
CA GLU A 30 -8.44 -7.09 -9.91
C GLU A 30 -7.28 -6.28 -10.54
N MET A 31 -6.03 -6.74 -10.41
CA MET A 31 -4.88 -6.12 -11.06
C MET A 31 -4.63 -6.57 -12.51
N ILE A 32 -5.55 -7.33 -13.11
CA ILE A 32 -5.40 -7.90 -14.46
C ILE A 32 -5.03 -6.86 -15.52
N ASP A 33 -5.63 -5.66 -15.49
CA ASP A 33 -5.32 -4.61 -16.45
C ASP A 33 -3.90 -4.02 -16.29
N PHE A 34 -3.38 -4.02 -15.07
CA PHE A 34 -1.98 -3.69 -14.79
C PHE A 34 -1.06 -4.76 -15.35
N VAL A 35 -1.36 -6.04 -15.11
CA VAL A 35 -0.56 -7.17 -15.59
C VAL A 35 -0.53 -7.21 -17.12
N LYS A 36 -1.68 -7.08 -17.80
CA LYS A 36 -1.74 -7.01 -19.27
C LYS A 36 -0.84 -5.92 -19.86
N GLY A 37 -0.76 -4.77 -19.20
CA GLY A 37 0.08 -3.66 -19.67
C GLY A 37 1.56 -3.85 -19.39
N TYR A 38 1.94 -4.79 -18.54
CA TYR A 38 3.30 -4.87 -17.97
C TYR A 38 4.40 -5.04 -19.02
N LEU A 39 4.20 -5.91 -20.02
CA LEU A 39 5.23 -6.22 -21.02
C LEU A 39 5.52 -5.03 -21.95
N THR A 40 4.52 -4.17 -22.18
CA THR A 40 4.62 -3.04 -23.13
C THR A 40 4.77 -1.68 -22.44
N ALA A 41 4.53 -1.59 -21.14
CA ALA A 41 4.60 -0.34 -20.40
C ALA A 41 6.04 0.15 -20.24
N GLU A 42 6.22 1.46 -20.35
CA GLU A 42 7.47 2.09 -19.93
C GLU A 42 7.67 1.90 -18.41
N LYS A 43 8.86 1.50 -18.01
CA LYS A 43 9.21 1.23 -16.62
C LYS A 43 9.54 2.52 -15.86
N LYS A 44 8.57 3.44 -15.83
CA LYS A 44 8.68 4.76 -15.18
C LYS A 44 7.35 5.19 -14.58
N ALA A 45 7.39 6.14 -13.64
CA ALA A 45 6.21 6.84 -13.18
C ALA A 45 5.82 7.95 -14.16
N SER A 46 4.52 8.10 -14.43
CA SER A 46 3.99 9.04 -15.41
C SER A 46 2.84 9.92 -14.88
N GLY A 47 2.35 9.66 -13.66
CA GLY A 47 1.13 10.27 -13.16
C GLY A 47 1.29 11.10 -11.89
N LYS A 48 0.23 11.83 -11.57
CA LYS A 48 0.09 12.69 -10.40
C LYS A 48 -1.13 12.27 -9.58
N LEU A 49 -1.18 12.70 -8.34
CA LEU A 49 -2.38 12.60 -7.51
C LEU A 49 -3.50 13.48 -8.09
N THR A 50 -4.71 12.97 -8.06
CA THR A 50 -5.90 13.67 -8.51
C THR A 50 -6.40 14.65 -7.44
N ARG A 51 -7.25 15.62 -7.84
CA ARG A 51 -7.90 16.52 -6.89
C ARG A 51 -8.75 15.77 -5.87
N LYS A 52 -9.41 14.70 -6.30
CA LYS A 52 -10.23 13.85 -5.44
C LYS A 52 -9.37 13.20 -4.35
N GLU A 53 -8.26 12.54 -4.73
CA GLU A 53 -7.33 11.92 -3.78
C GLU A 53 -6.76 12.92 -2.75
N LEU A 54 -6.56 14.16 -3.16
CA LEU A 54 -6.06 15.24 -2.28
C LEU A 54 -7.11 15.78 -1.30
N SER A 55 -8.41 15.49 -1.51
CA SER A 55 -9.52 16.03 -0.73
C SER A 55 -10.30 14.98 0.08
N GLU A 56 -10.02 13.70 -0.09
CA GLU A 56 -10.78 12.60 0.54
C GLU A 56 -10.35 12.22 1.97
N GLY A 57 -9.53 13.03 2.63
CA GLY A 57 -8.88 12.62 3.87
C GLY A 57 -7.76 11.62 3.55
N ILE A 58 -7.81 10.39 4.10
CA ILE A 58 -6.79 9.36 3.75
C ILE A 58 -7.25 8.64 2.47
N PRO A 59 -6.68 8.97 1.29
CA PRO A 59 -7.11 8.38 0.02
C PRO A 59 -6.70 6.91 -0.08
N LEU A 60 -7.47 6.12 -0.84
CA LEU A 60 -7.01 4.81 -1.27
C LEU A 60 -6.10 4.97 -2.51
N LEU A 61 -4.82 4.66 -2.34
CA LEU A 61 -3.87 4.58 -3.43
C LEU A 61 -3.46 3.11 -3.62
N LEU A 62 -3.49 2.64 -4.88
CA LEU A 62 -3.09 1.27 -5.19
C LEU A 62 -1.64 1.25 -5.65
N GLN A 63 -0.83 0.33 -5.13
CA GLN A 63 0.57 0.20 -5.51
C GLN A 63 0.73 -0.16 -6.99
N TRP A 64 -0.21 -0.92 -7.55
CA TRP A 64 -0.24 -1.30 -8.96
C TRP A 64 -1.01 -0.31 -9.88
N ASP A 65 -1.33 0.90 -9.41
CA ASP A 65 -1.85 1.94 -10.32
C ASP A 65 -0.82 2.24 -11.41
N LYS A 66 -1.27 2.25 -12.67
CA LYS A 66 -0.40 2.44 -13.85
C LYS A 66 0.39 3.75 -13.84
N ARG A 67 -0.05 4.74 -13.06
CA ARG A 67 0.66 6.02 -12.88
C ARG A 67 2.05 5.86 -12.24
N TRP A 68 2.27 4.82 -11.44
CA TRP A 68 3.53 4.57 -10.73
C TRP A 68 3.93 3.11 -10.62
N GLY A 69 3.00 2.17 -10.74
CA GLY A 69 3.21 0.75 -10.46
C GLY A 69 4.28 0.09 -11.32
N TYR A 70 4.48 0.54 -12.56
CA TYR A 70 5.52 0.01 -13.43
C TYR A 70 6.92 0.54 -13.13
N ALA A 71 7.04 1.62 -12.35
CA ALA A 71 8.35 2.19 -12.01
C ALA A 71 9.15 1.23 -11.12
N PRO A 72 10.47 1.15 -11.30
CA PRO A 72 11.33 0.31 -10.48
C PRO A 72 11.22 0.65 -8.99
N TYR A 73 11.34 -0.37 -8.15
CA TYR A 73 11.54 -0.27 -6.72
C TYR A 73 12.34 -1.49 -6.25
N GLY A 74 13.59 -1.23 -5.85
CA GLY A 74 14.55 -2.27 -5.58
C GLY A 74 14.78 -3.17 -6.79
N ASN A 75 14.73 -4.48 -6.57
CA ASN A 75 14.90 -5.49 -7.62
C ASN A 75 13.58 -5.80 -8.37
N SER A 76 12.51 -5.08 -8.09
CA SER A 76 11.18 -5.30 -8.65
C SER A 76 10.57 -3.97 -9.13
N ASN A 77 9.29 -3.76 -8.90
CA ASN A 77 8.57 -2.54 -9.20
C ASN A 77 7.58 -2.18 -8.07
N ILE A 78 7.07 -0.96 -8.10
CA ILE A 78 6.14 -0.48 -7.06
C ILE A 78 4.87 -1.34 -7.03
N GLY A 79 4.37 -1.78 -8.18
CA GLY A 79 3.17 -2.61 -8.29
C GLY A 79 3.26 -3.94 -7.54
N ILE A 80 4.47 -4.49 -7.38
CA ILE A 80 4.72 -5.74 -6.66
C ILE A 80 5.20 -5.46 -5.23
N SER A 81 6.23 -4.62 -5.05
CA SER A 81 6.96 -4.46 -3.79
C SER A 81 6.66 -3.16 -3.04
N GLY A 82 5.81 -2.29 -3.59
CA GLY A 82 5.59 -0.93 -3.11
C GLY A 82 4.52 -0.75 -2.03
N CYS A 83 4.14 -1.79 -1.28
CA CYS A 83 3.06 -1.67 -0.28
C CYS A 83 3.39 -0.66 0.83
N ALA A 84 4.57 -0.72 1.43
CA ALA A 84 4.99 0.20 2.49
C ALA A 84 5.06 1.67 2.03
N PRO A 85 5.79 2.02 0.94
CA PRO A 85 5.80 3.40 0.45
C PRO A 85 4.44 3.88 -0.02
N THR A 86 3.56 3.01 -0.54
CA THR A 86 2.19 3.39 -0.89
C THR A 86 1.33 3.68 0.34
N CYS A 87 1.44 2.89 1.40
CA CYS A 87 0.78 3.16 2.68
C CYS A 87 1.25 4.50 3.28
N LEU A 88 2.55 4.74 3.29
CA LEU A 88 3.10 6.00 3.79
C LEU A 88 2.64 7.20 2.93
N SER A 89 2.60 7.04 1.59
CA SER A 89 2.02 8.03 0.69
C SER A 89 0.57 8.37 1.05
N MET A 90 -0.29 7.37 1.32
CA MET A 90 -1.67 7.59 1.75
C MET A 90 -1.75 8.43 3.04
N ALA A 91 -0.93 8.11 4.04
CA ALA A 91 -0.88 8.85 5.30
C ALA A 91 -0.39 10.30 5.10
N ILE A 92 0.70 10.51 4.34
CA ILE A 92 1.23 11.85 4.04
C ILE A 92 0.18 12.69 3.31
N VAL A 93 -0.40 12.14 2.24
CA VAL A 93 -1.41 12.86 1.43
C VAL A 93 -2.62 13.22 2.28
N GLY A 94 -3.13 12.29 3.06
CA GLY A 94 -4.30 12.51 3.88
C GLY A 94 -4.09 13.55 4.99
N LEU A 95 -2.92 13.58 5.61
CA LEU A 95 -2.62 14.52 6.69
C LEU A 95 -2.17 15.90 6.20
N THR A 96 -1.53 15.98 5.02
CA THR A 96 -0.85 17.21 4.58
C THR A 96 -1.34 17.78 3.25
N ALA A 97 -2.16 17.02 2.51
CA ALA A 97 -2.54 17.32 1.12
C ALA A 97 -1.32 17.56 0.19
N ASN A 98 -0.19 16.93 0.49
CA ASN A 98 1.04 17.05 -0.29
C ASN A 98 0.90 16.36 -1.65
N LYS A 99 0.64 17.15 -2.69
CA LYS A 99 0.46 16.66 -4.08
C LYS A 99 1.71 16.00 -4.69
N LYS A 100 2.87 16.16 -4.07
CA LYS A 100 4.14 15.56 -4.53
C LYS A 100 4.41 14.19 -3.90
N ALA A 101 3.72 13.83 -2.81
CA ALA A 101 3.95 12.58 -2.09
C ALA A 101 3.23 11.39 -2.74
N THR A 102 3.46 11.17 -4.06
CA THR A 102 2.96 9.97 -4.76
C THR A 102 3.65 8.71 -4.24
N PRO A 103 3.06 7.50 -4.39
CA PRO A 103 3.75 6.25 -4.08
C PRO A 103 5.15 6.14 -4.70
N TYR A 104 5.33 6.64 -5.92
CA TYR A 104 6.65 6.68 -6.58
C TYR A 104 7.64 7.58 -5.84
N GLN A 105 7.24 8.80 -5.45
CA GLN A 105 8.16 9.72 -4.76
C GLN A 105 8.56 9.21 -3.38
N VAL A 106 7.64 8.56 -2.68
CA VAL A 106 7.94 7.93 -1.38
C VAL A 106 8.84 6.69 -1.55
N ALA A 107 8.60 5.86 -2.59
CA ALA A 107 9.47 4.73 -2.93
C ALA A 107 10.89 5.20 -3.29
N LYS A 108 11.00 6.22 -4.14
CA LYS A 108 12.28 6.83 -4.50
C LYS A 108 13.02 7.38 -3.28
N PHE A 109 12.33 8.07 -2.39
CA PHE A 109 12.90 8.53 -1.11
C PHE A 109 13.39 7.35 -0.28
N ALA A 110 12.63 6.25 -0.21
CA ALA A 110 13.03 5.05 0.53
C ALA A 110 14.35 4.46 0.02
N GLU A 111 14.54 4.39 -1.30
CA GLU A 111 15.80 3.93 -1.91
C GLU A 111 16.94 4.91 -1.65
N GLU A 112 16.75 6.20 -1.93
CA GLU A 112 17.77 7.25 -1.78
C GLU A 112 18.27 7.42 -0.33
N LYS A 113 17.41 7.12 0.64
CA LYS A 113 17.73 7.24 2.09
C LYS A 113 18.09 5.92 2.75
N GLY A 114 18.17 4.82 1.98
CA GLY A 114 18.58 3.53 2.50
C GLY A 114 17.49 2.80 3.33
N TYR A 115 16.23 3.16 3.17
CA TYR A 115 15.11 2.43 3.78
C TYR A 115 14.69 1.19 2.98
N TYR A 116 15.11 1.08 1.71
CA TYR A 116 14.95 -0.17 0.97
C TYR A 116 16.09 -1.12 1.32
N MET A 117 15.74 -2.37 1.64
CA MET A 117 16.69 -3.44 1.93
C MET A 117 16.43 -4.63 0.98
N GLU A 118 17.45 -4.99 0.21
CA GLU A 118 17.38 -6.11 -0.72
C GLU A 118 16.97 -7.41 0.03
N GLY A 119 16.04 -8.15 -0.56
CA GLY A 119 15.52 -9.40 0.00
C GLY A 119 14.57 -9.25 1.20
N THR A 120 14.45 -8.02 1.77
CA THR A 120 13.59 -7.76 2.94
C THR A 120 12.46 -6.76 2.61
N GLY A 121 12.70 -5.86 1.63
CA GLY A 121 11.78 -4.79 1.27
C GLY A 121 12.03 -3.50 2.03
N THR A 122 10.99 -2.80 2.45
CA THR A 122 11.11 -1.49 3.11
C THR A 122 11.31 -1.63 4.62
N ALA A 123 12.38 -1.02 5.15
CA ALA A 123 12.68 -0.99 6.59
C ALA A 123 11.59 -0.24 7.37
N TRP A 124 11.23 -0.74 8.54
CA TRP A 124 10.20 -0.14 9.39
C TRP A 124 10.54 1.27 9.90
N SER A 125 11.84 1.60 10.01
CA SER A 125 12.31 2.94 10.39
C SER A 125 11.81 4.06 9.46
N ILE A 126 11.37 3.73 8.23
CA ILE A 126 10.71 4.73 7.37
C ILE A 126 9.43 5.26 7.99
N MET A 127 8.73 4.47 8.81
CA MET A 127 7.47 4.85 9.46
C MET A 127 7.66 5.89 10.56
N THR A 128 8.85 5.96 11.14
CA THR A 128 9.23 6.92 12.19
C THR A 128 10.18 7.98 11.65
N GLU A 129 11.43 7.64 11.39
CA GLU A 129 12.47 8.57 10.94
C GLU A 129 12.19 9.14 9.55
N GLY A 130 11.79 8.28 8.61
CA GLY A 130 11.50 8.68 7.23
C GLY A 130 10.28 9.59 7.11
N ALA A 131 9.23 9.32 7.87
CA ALA A 131 7.98 10.07 7.86
C ALA A 131 8.18 11.57 8.20
N ALA A 132 9.11 11.89 9.08
CA ALA A 132 9.45 13.27 9.47
C ALA A 132 9.85 14.14 8.28
N SER A 133 10.49 13.57 7.25
CA SER A 133 10.89 14.28 6.03
C SER A 133 9.70 14.77 5.19
N PHE A 134 8.50 14.27 5.48
CA PHE A 134 7.26 14.63 4.81
C PHE A 134 6.31 15.50 5.66
N GLY A 135 6.78 15.97 6.83
CA GLY A 135 5.99 16.82 7.73
C GLY A 135 4.93 16.08 8.53
N ILE A 136 5.14 14.79 8.76
CA ILE A 136 4.32 13.96 9.64
C ILE A 136 5.20 13.20 10.64
N THR A 137 4.66 12.91 11.81
CA THR A 137 5.31 12.08 12.83
C THR A 137 4.62 10.73 12.89
N GLY A 138 5.39 9.64 12.77
CA GLY A 138 4.93 8.28 13.01
C GLY A 138 5.41 7.79 14.38
N GLU A 139 4.51 7.22 15.17
CA GLU A 139 4.76 6.66 16.49
C GLU A 139 4.29 5.21 16.53
N GLU A 140 5.17 4.30 16.95
CA GLU A 140 4.78 2.92 17.22
C GLU A 140 3.82 2.88 18.42
N ILE A 141 2.69 2.20 18.27
CA ILE A 141 1.67 2.10 19.30
C ILE A 141 1.42 0.64 19.69
N PRO A 142 0.95 0.37 20.93
CA PRO A 142 0.58 -0.99 21.32
C PRO A 142 -0.62 -1.50 20.54
N LEU A 143 -0.65 -2.81 20.27
CA LEU A 143 -1.79 -3.50 19.68
C LEU A 143 -2.91 -3.62 20.73
N SER A 144 -3.81 -2.67 20.75
CA SER A 144 -4.98 -2.64 21.61
C SER A 144 -6.13 -1.97 20.86
N LYS A 145 -7.34 -2.53 20.99
CA LYS A 145 -8.55 -2.00 20.35
C LYS A 145 -8.81 -0.55 20.77
N GLU A 146 -8.67 -0.28 22.05
CA GLU A 146 -8.90 1.04 22.64
C GLU A 146 -7.91 2.07 22.06
N LYS A 147 -6.63 1.71 21.99
CA LYS A 147 -5.58 2.61 21.44
C LYS A 147 -5.80 2.88 19.97
N ILE A 148 -6.09 1.83 19.17
CA ILE A 148 -6.37 1.95 17.73
C ILE A 148 -7.60 2.87 17.52
N VAL A 149 -8.72 2.58 18.16
CA VAL A 149 -9.95 3.36 18.02
C VAL A 149 -9.73 4.81 18.47
N SER A 150 -9.02 5.04 19.57
CA SER A 150 -8.68 6.39 20.04
C SER A 150 -7.86 7.17 19.02
N CYS A 151 -6.83 6.56 18.41
CA CYS A 151 -6.03 7.21 17.36
C CYS A 151 -6.87 7.52 16.12
N LEU A 152 -7.66 6.57 15.64
CA LEU A 152 -8.50 6.75 14.44
C LEU A 152 -9.56 7.83 14.66
N ASN A 153 -10.19 7.88 15.82
CA ASN A 153 -11.18 8.91 16.18
C ASN A 153 -10.55 10.30 16.33
N ALA A 154 -9.25 10.37 16.64
CA ALA A 154 -8.46 11.60 16.63
C ALA A 154 -7.96 12.00 15.23
N GLY A 155 -8.37 11.30 14.18
CA GLY A 155 -7.96 11.57 12.80
C GLY A 155 -6.54 11.12 12.46
N LYS A 156 -5.94 10.26 13.29
CA LYS A 156 -4.59 9.71 13.09
C LYS A 156 -4.68 8.37 12.34
N PRO A 157 -4.29 8.29 11.07
CA PRO A 157 -4.23 7.02 10.37
C PRO A 157 -3.16 6.12 10.98
N ILE A 158 -3.36 4.80 10.86
CA ILE A 158 -2.43 3.81 11.40
C ILE A 158 -1.96 2.92 10.26
N ILE A 159 -0.65 2.81 10.05
CA ILE A 159 -0.07 1.82 9.13
C ILE A 159 0.25 0.57 9.94
N CYS A 160 -0.18 -0.58 9.43
CA CYS A 160 0.07 -1.89 10.03
C CYS A 160 0.94 -2.74 9.12
N SER A 161 1.99 -3.34 9.68
CA SER A 161 2.67 -4.50 9.09
C SER A 161 1.89 -5.76 9.41
N MET A 162 1.56 -6.55 8.39
CA MET A 162 0.68 -7.70 8.49
C MET A 162 1.44 -9.03 8.38
N LYS A 163 1.00 -10.00 9.16
CA LYS A 163 1.36 -11.43 9.01
C LYS A 163 0.48 -12.08 7.95
N PRO A 164 0.82 -13.32 7.51
CA PRO A 164 -0.07 -14.12 6.65
C PRO A 164 -1.49 -14.20 7.20
N GLY A 165 -2.48 -14.04 6.31
CA GLY A 165 -3.90 -14.03 6.65
C GLY A 165 -4.76 -13.50 5.51
N ASN A 166 -5.76 -12.69 5.81
CA ASN A 166 -6.71 -12.17 4.83
C ASN A 166 -6.08 -11.17 3.83
N PHE A 167 -4.94 -10.56 4.17
CA PHE A 167 -4.34 -9.49 3.37
C PHE A 167 -3.12 -9.95 2.57
N THR A 168 -2.49 -11.04 2.96
CA THR A 168 -1.24 -11.52 2.35
C THR A 168 -0.99 -12.98 2.70
N THR A 169 -0.21 -13.65 1.88
CA THR A 169 0.34 -15.00 2.14
C THR A 169 1.73 -14.96 2.79
N GLU A 170 2.40 -13.80 2.78
CA GLU A 170 3.76 -13.62 3.31
C GLU A 170 3.83 -12.47 4.32
N GLY A 171 3.96 -11.25 3.82
CA GLY A 171 3.99 -10.01 4.55
C GLY A 171 3.41 -8.87 3.72
N HIS A 172 2.81 -7.87 4.38
CA HIS A 172 2.14 -6.76 3.70
C HIS A 172 2.02 -5.55 4.61
N PHE A 173 1.64 -4.41 4.05
CA PHE A 173 1.26 -3.22 4.79
C PHE A 173 -0.13 -2.77 4.37
N ILE A 174 -0.92 -2.34 5.35
CA ILE A 174 -2.24 -1.73 5.15
C ILE A 174 -2.37 -0.45 5.98
N VAL A 175 -3.36 0.38 5.67
CA VAL A 175 -3.67 1.59 6.45
C VAL A 175 -5.04 1.46 7.08
N LEU A 176 -5.12 1.66 8.38
CA LEU A 176 -6.38 1.87 9.09
C LEU A 176 -6.69 3.37 9.04
N THR A 177 -7.86 3.74 8.52
CA THR A 177 -8.16 5.13 8.17
C THR A 177 -9.28 5.76 9.00
N GLY A 178 -10.01 4.97 9.78
CA GLY A 178 -11.13 5.44 10.59
C GLY A 178 -11.97 4.31 11.14
N THR A 179 -13.07 4.66 11.79
CA THR A 179 -14.06 3.73 12.33
C THR A 179 -15.44 4.05 11.78
N SER A 180 -16.29 3.05 11.59
CA SER A 180 -17.72 3.18 11.29
C SER A 180 -18.45 1.93 11.75
N ASP A 181 -19.59 2.13 12.43
CA ASP A 181 -20.46 1.04 12.92
C ASP A 181 -19.71 -0.02 13.76
N GLY A 182 -18.75 0.42 14.58
CA GLY A 182 -17.92 -0.44 15.41
C GLY A 182 -16.85 -1.21 14.67
N LYS A 183 -16.71 -1.00 13.35
CA LYS A 183 -15.71 -1.64 12.48
C LYS A 183 -14.58 -0.68 12.13
N ILE A 184 -13.47 -1.24 11.69
CA ILE A 184 -12.28 -0.51 11.26
C ILE A 184 -12.29 -0.35 9.74
N LYS A 185 -12.15 0.88 9.25
CA LYS A 185 -11.99 1.16 7.82
C LYS A 185 -10.54 0.92 7.41
N VAL A 186 -10.33 0.04 6.45
CA VAL A 186 -9.03 -0.34 5.91
C VAL A 186 -8.87 0.19 4.49
N ASN A 187 -7.68 0.73 4.18
CA ASN A 187 -7.17 0.93 2.83
C ASN A 187 -6.01 -0.06 2.62
N ASP A 188 -6.21 -1.00 1.71
CA ASP A 188 -5.18 -1.97 1.30
C ASP A 188 -4.56 -1.49 -0.02
N PRO A 189 -3.25 -1.16 -0.06
CA PRO A 189 -2.60 -0.68 -1.27
C PRO A 189 -2.58 -1.70 -2.40
N ASN A 190 -2.89 -2.96 -2.12
CA ASN A 190 -2.91 -4.04 -3.12
C ASN A 190 -4.32 -4.47 -3.54
N SER A 191 -5.40 -3.99 -2.89
CA SER A 191 -6.75 -4.45 -3.24
C SER A 191 -7.85 -3.45 -2.89
N ARG A 192 -8.68 -3.12 -3.90
CA ARG A 192 -9.96 -2.41 -3.65
C ARG A 192 -10.95 -3.28 -2.90
N ALA A 193 -10.99 -4.57 -3.20
CA ALA A 193 -11.93 -5.50 -2.57
C ALA A 193 -11.67 -5.67 -1.07
N ARG A 194 -10.42 -5.57 -0.63
CA ARG A 194 -10.03 -5.59 0.78
C ARG A 194 -10.08 -4.20 1.45
N SER A 195 -10.17 -3.14 0.68
CA SER A 195 -10.31 -1.76 1.17
C SER A 195 -11.76 -1.47 1.56
N LYS A 196 -12.12 -1.92 2.76
CA LYS A 196 -13.49 -1.88 3.30
C LYS A 196 -13.50 -1.84 4.83
N LEU A 197 -14.69 -1.91 5.40
CA LEU A 197 -14.87 -2.08 6.86
C LEU A 197 -14.60 -3.54 7.26
N TRP A 198 -13.79 -3.72 8.30
CA TRP A 198 -13.43 -5.00 8.89
C TRP A 198 -13.75 -5.02 10.39
N ASP A 199 -14.15 -6.18 10.90
CA ASP A 199 -14.23 -6.39 12.34
C ASP A 199 -12.82 -6.42 12.93
N TYR A 200 -12.63 -5.73 14.06
CA TYR A 200 -11.33 -5.67 14.73
C TYR A 200 -10.79 -7.07 15.03
N GLU A 201 -11.64 -7.94 15.55
CA GLU A 201 -11.34 -9.31 15.92
C GLU A 201 -10.85 -10.16 14.75
N THR A 202 -11.22 -9.79 13.51
CA THR A 202 -10.72 -10.46 12.29
C THR A 202 -9.29 -10.05 11.97
N ILE A 203 -8.92 -8.78 12.22
CA ILE A 203 -7.62 -8.24 11.78
C ILE A 203 -6.55 -8.27 12.87
N GLU A 204 -6.91 -8.20 14.15
CA GLU A 204 -5.96 -8.04 15.26
C GLU A 204 -4.86 -9.10 15.28
N GLY A 205 -5.24 -10.38 15.14
CA GLY A 205 -4.29 -11.50 15.14
C GLY A 205 -3.31 -11.51 13.96
N GLN A 206 -3.60 -10.75 12.91
CA GLN A 206 -2.79 -10.64 11.70
C GLN A 206 -1.83 -9.44 11.75
N ILE A 207 -1.97 -8.52 12.69
CA ILE A 207 -1.08 -7.37 12.86
C ILE A 207 0.21 -7.83 13.52
N LYS A 208 1.35 -7.49 12.90
CA LYS A 208 2.69 -7.75 13.43
C LYS A 208 3.25 -6.54 14.17
N ASN A 209 3.08 -5.35 13.60
CA ASN A 209 3.44 -4.07 14.18
C ASN A 209 2.58 -2.94 13.61
N LEU A 210 2.48 -1.81 14.29
CA LEU A 210 1.63 -0.71 13.86
C LEU A 210 2.15 0.65 14.34
N TRP A 211 1.95 1.67 13.51
CA TRP A 211 2.37 3.06 13.73
C TRP A 211 1.21 4.00 13.47
N ALA A 212 0.92 4.89 14.43
CA ALA A 212 -0.03 5.98 14.25
C ALA A 212 0.69 7.24 13.74
N PHE A 213 0.02 7.98 12.87
CA PHE A 213 0.60 9.17 12.24
C PHE A 213 -0.17 10.43 12.60
N ASP A 214 0.57 11.52 12.79
CA ASP A 214 0.05 12.85 13.02
C ASP A 214 0.77 13.87 12.15
N LYS A 215 0.11 14.99 11.89
CA LYS A 215 0.74 16.12 11.21
C LYS A 215 1.59 16.89 12.20
N ASN A 216 2.82 17.28 11.80
CA ASN A 216 3.71 18.14 12.58
C ASN A 216 3.16 19.56 12.69
#